data_24d949683c6e3c564f8bffcce10c9e96
#
_entry.id   24d949683c6e3c564f8bffcce10c9e96
#
_cell.length_a   1.000
_cell.length_b   1.000
_cell.length_c   1.000
_cell.angle_alpha   90.00
_cell.angle_beta   90.00
_cell.angle_gamma   90.00
#
_symmetry.space_group_name_H-M   'P 1'
#
loop_
_entity.id
_entity.type
_entity.pdbx_description
1 polymer ?
#
loop_
_entity_poly.entity_id
_entity_poly.type
_entity_poly.pdbx_seq_one_letter_code
_entity_poly.pdbx_strand_id
1 'polypeptide(L)'
;MIPFGYWFTFANTHEIASMKPGDGVDGRAGRIPVGDHFKALARNKYWWLTLGLNFALWTYNGMAAYIAKYVLGNSNLIAVIGLATVIPMVIGLPFAGPLVARFGKRNASMAGLVLVAVGSLLVFVDPSNLWVFFVSIIVRMVGIIPMNAALNAMSGDVVEYGEWRSGVRSDGIVFSSSSFSMKVAMGVSSAAIAWILGASGYDGSLAVRSAATVSAMVNTFVWVPVAMVVVMAALLFFYDLDKRVDRVGGELAARRV
;
A
#
# COMPACT_ATOMS: atom_id res chain seq x y z
N MET A 1 -11.35 -2.85 22.61
CA MET A 1 -10.23 -1.94 22.27
C MET A 1 -10.63 -0.77 21.37
N ILE A 2 -11.47 -0.96 20.34
CA ILE A 2 -11.92 0.10 19.42
C ILE A 2 -12.58 1.29 20.11
N PRO A 3 -13.53 1.13 21.07
CA PRO A 3 -14.17 2.26 21.75
C PRO A 3 -13.19 3.12 22.58
N PHE A 4 -12.17 2.49 23.17
CA PHE A 4 -11.17 3.20 23.95
C PHE A 4 -10.27 4.08 23.06
N GLY A 5 -9.87 3.58 21.89
CA GLY A 5 -9.12 4.36 20.91
C GLY A 5 -9.89 5.60 20.43
N TYR A 6 -11.18 5.43 20.10
CA TYR A 6 -12.02 6.57 19.70
C TYR A 6 -12.22 7.56 20.83
N TRP A 7 -12.48 7.10 22.06
CA TRP A 7 -12.61 7.98 23.22
C TRP A 7 -11.32 8.77 23.49
N PHE A 8 -10.16 8.08 23.46
CA PHE A 8 -8.86 8.73 23.65
C PHE A 8 -8.58 9.78 22.57
N THR A 9 -8.85 9.47 21.31
CA THR A 9 -8.71 10.43 20.21
C THR A 9 -9.63 11.62 20.41
N PHE A 10 -10.90 11.39 20.70
CA PHE A 10 -11.89 12.45 20.91
C PHE A 10 -11.53 13.35 22.11
N ALA A 11 -11.06 12.77 23.22
CA ALA A 11 -10.68 13.51 24.41
C ALA A 11 -9.40 14.38 24.24
N ASN A 12 -8.51 13.98 23.30
CA ASN A 12 -7.22 14.66 23.09
C ASN A 12 -7.13 15.43 21.77
N THR A 13 -8.17 15.41 20.94
CA THR A 13 -8.19 16.17 19.69
C THR A 13 -8.99 17.45 19.90
N HIS A 14 -8.30 18.59 19.97
CA HIS A 14 -8.94 19.91 19.89
C HIS A 14 -9.02 20.30 18.42
N GLU A 15 -10.20 20.69 17.96
CA GLU A 15 -10.34 21.34 16.64
C GLU A 15 -9.52 22.63 16.63
N ILE A 16 -8.35 22.59 16.01
CA ILE A 16 -7.49 23.77 15.79
C ILE A 16 -8.08 24.67 14.70
N ALA A 17 -8.96 24.13 13.88
CA ALA A 17 -9.66 24.85 12.82
C ALA A 17 -11.09 25.18 13.24
N SER A 18 -11.29 26.15 14.09
CA SER A 18 -12.46 26.99 13.94
C SER A 18 -12.27 27.83 12.67
N MET A 19 -12.42 27.24 11.49
CA MET A 19 -12.76 28.03 10.32
C MET A 19 -14.08 28.71 10.65
N LYS A 20 -14.02 29.98 11.03
CA LYS A 20 -15.24 30.80 11.10
C LYS A 20 -15.93 30.65 9.74
N PRO A 21 -17.27 30.45 9.71
CA PRO A 21 -18.00 30.54 8.46
C PRO A 21 -17.72 31.92 7.87
N GLY A 22 -16.79 32.04 6.91
CA GLY A 22 -16.34 33.30 6.33
C GLY A 22 -14.85 33.43 6.08
N ASP A 23 -13.96 32.67 6.76
CA ASP A 23 -12.50 32.76 6.59
C ASP A 23 -11.94 31.80 5.50
N GLY A 24 -12.77 31.06 4.81
CA GLY A 24 -12.45 30.32 3.61
C GLY A 24 -12.89 31.08 2.39
N VAL A 25 -11.90 31.62 1.66
CA VAL A 25 -12.00 32.01 0.24
C VAL A 25 -13.44 32.31 -0.18
N ASP A 26 -13.72 33.58 -0.36
CA ASP A 26 -14.95 34.18 -0.89
C ASP A 26 -16.15 33.22 -0.98
N GLY A 27 -17.22 33.44 -0.22
CA GLY A 27 -18.46 32.67 -0.23
C GLY A 27 -19.19 32.62 -1.58
N ARG A 28 -18.44 32.77 -2.67
CA ARG A 28 -18.80 32.63 -4.10
C ARG A 28 -18.06 31.52 -4.81
N ALA A 29 -17.17 30.76 -4.17
CA ALA A 29 -16.72 29.49 -4.78
C ALA A 29 -17.93 28.55 -4.81
N GLY A 30 -18.72 28.67 -5.88
CA GLY A 30 -19.82 27.77 -6.16
C GLY A 30 -19.35 26.35 -5.93
N ARG A 31 -20.16 25.51 -5.26
CA ARG A 31 -19.87 24.09 -5.05
C ARG A 31 -19.44 23.50 -6.39
N ILE A 32 -18.12 23.30 -6.55
CA ILE A 32 -17.59 22.67 -7.77
C ILE A 32 -18.23 21.29 -7.85
N PRO A 33 -18.93 20.94 -8.93
CA PRO A 33 -19.56 19.64 -9.09
C PRO A 33 -18.51 18.52 -8.91
N VAL A 34 -18.86 17.44 -8.23
CA VAL A 34 -17.97 16.29 -8.00
C VAL A 34 -17.36 15.78 -9.32
N GLY A 35 -18.13 15.87 -10.42
CA GLY A 35 -17.66 15.51 -11.76
C GLY A 35 -16.46 16.33 -12.25
N ASP A 36 -16.36 17.60 -11.88
CA ASP A 36 -15.25 18.46 -12.31
C ASP A 36 -13.99 18.18 -11.49
N HIS A 37 -14.12 17.85 -10.20
CA HIS A 37 -13.00 17.31 -9.39
C HIS A 37 -12.46 16.02 -10.01
N PHE A 38 -13.37 15.09 -10.41
CA PHE A 38 -12.96 13.83 -11.02
C PHE A 38 -12.27 14.04 -12.38
N LYS A 39 -12.79 14.94 -13.22
CA LYS A 39 -12.15 15.30 -14.51
C LYS A 39 -10.75 15.92 -14.32
N ALA A 40 -10.59 16.78 -13.32
CA ALA A 40 -9.31 17.38 -12.99
C ALA A 40 -8.28 16.32 -12.57
N LEU A 41 -8.70 15.37 -11.69
CA LEU A 41 -7.86 14.26 -11.26
C LEU A 41 -7.57 13.25 -12.36
N ALA A 42 -8.53 12.93 -13.22
CA ALA A 42 -8.32 11.99 -14.33
C ALA A 42 -7.23 12.48 -15.31
N ARG A 43 -7.02 13.81 -15.39
CA ARG A 43 -5.93 14.42 -16.16
C ARG A 43 -4.59 14.47 -15.41
N ASN A 44 -4.56 14.07 -14.15
CA ASN A 44 -3.36 14.05 -13.33
C ASN A 44 -2.68 12.67 -13.42
N LYS A 45 -1.57 12.59 -14.17
CA LYS A 45 -0.83 11.32 -14.33
C LYS A 45 -0.38 10.73 -12.99
N TYR A 46 -0.05 11.57 -12.01
CA TYR A 46 0.43 11.12 -10.71
C TYR A 46 -0.66 10.46 -9.87
N TRP A 47 -1.91 10.88 -10.05
CA TRP A 47 -3.05 10.21 -9.44
C TRP A 47 -3.18 8.76 -9.91
N TRP A 48 -3.06 8.51 -11.22
CA TRP A 48 -3.08 7.15 -11.76
C TRP A 48 -1.89 6.31 -11.29
N LEU A 49 -0.69 6.92 -11.20
CA LEU A 49 0.49 6.24 -10.68
C LEU A 49 0.31 5.84 -9.21
N THR A 50 -0.20 6.73 -8.35
CA THR A 50 -0.45 6.40 -6.94
C THR A 50 -1.57 5.38 -6.77
N LEU A 51 -2.62 5.40 -7.59
CA LEU A 51 -3.64 4.35 -7.60
C LEU A 51 -3.07 2.99 -8.00
N GLY A 52 -2.25 2.96 -9.05
CA GLY A 52 -1.57 1.74 -9.49
C GLY A 52 -0.61 1.19 -8.43
N LEU A 53 0.16 2.06 -7.76
CA LEU A 53 1.03 1.68 -6.64
C LEU A 53 0.23 1.13 -5.47
N ASN A 54 -0.89 1.76 -5.12
CA ASN A 54 -1.80 1.30 -4.07
C ASN A 54 -2.39 -0.07 -4.42
N PHE A 55 -2.87 -0.23 -5.64
CA PHE A 55 -3.39 -1.50 -6.14
C PHE A 55 -2.34 -2.62 -6.04
N ALA A 56 -1.13 -2.40 -6.56
CA ALA A 56 -0.06 -3.38 -6.53
C ALA A 56 0.36 -3.73 -5.11
N LEU A 57 0.42 -2.73 -4.22
CA LEU A 57 0.77 -2.90 -2.81
C LEU A 57 -0.19 -3.84 -2.08
N TRP A 58 -1.49 -3.81 -2.39
CA TRP A 58 -2.51 -4.59 -1.70
C TRP A 58 -2.88 -5.91 -2.38
N THR A 59 -2.36 -6.16 -3.58
CA THR A 59 -2.67 -7.38 -4.35
C THR A 59 -1.93 -8.62 -3.85
N TYR A 60 -0.81 -8.52 -3.13
CA TYR A 60 0.06 -9.67 -2.83
C TYR A 60 -0.25 -10.42 -1.53
N ASN A 61 -1.35 -10.11 -0.85
CA ASN A 61 -1.71 -10.70 0.44
C ASN A 61 -2.65 -11.91 0.29
N GLY A 62 -2.54 -12.87 1.22
CA GLY A 62 -3.53 -13.94 1.38
C GLY A 62 -3.02 -15.37 1.29
N MET A 63 -1.94 -15.66 0.55
CA MET A 63 -1.43 -17.03 0.37
C MET A 63 -0.72 -17.60 1.61
N ALA A 64 -0.26 -16.75 2.54
CA ALA A 64 0.51 -17.19 3.72
C ALA A 64 -0.24 -18.19 4.61
N ALA A 65 -1.56 -18.04 4.74
CA ALA A 65 -2.39 -18.97 5.50
C ALA A 65 -2.43 -20.39 4.89
N TYR A 66 -2.45 -20.46 3.55
CA TYR A 66 -2.38 -21.74 2.84
C TYR A 66 -1.02 -22.41 2.99
N ILE A 67 0.08 -21.66 2.95
CA ILE A 67 1.42 -22.17 3.22
C ILE A 67 1.51 -22.73 4.63
N ALA A 68 1.03 -21.98 5.63
CA ALA A 68 1.04 -22.43 7.02
C ALA A 68 0.32 -23.77 7.20
N LYS A 69 -0.87 -23.90 6.62
CA LYS A 69 -1.71 -25.08 6.79
C LYS A 69 -1.24 -26.28 5.97
N TYR A 70 -0.82 -26.09 4.72
CA TYR A 70 -0.64 -27.18 3.76
C TYR A 70 0.80 -27.45 3.36
N VAL A 71 1.72 -26.50 3.55
CA VAL A 71 3.15 -26.71 3.31
C VAL A 71 3.87 -26.96 4.63
N LEU A 72 3.61 -26.15 5.65
CA LEU A 72 4.21 -26.27 6.98
C LEU A 72 3.42 -27.21 7.91
N GLY A 73 2.23 -27.65 7.50
CA GLY A 73 1.42 -28.64 8.23
C GLY A 73 0.83 -28.17 9.57
N ASN A 74 0.84 -26.86 9.86
CA ASN A 74 0.40 -26.36 11.17
C ASN A 74 -0.44 -25.08 11.05
N SER A 75 -1.75 -25.20 11.21
CA SER A 75 -2.70 -24.08 11.15
C SER A 75 -2.50 -23.06 12.28
N ASN A 76 -1.91 -23.43 13.43
CA ASN A 76 -1.67 -22.50 14.54
C ASN A 76 -0.61 -21.44 14.17
N LEU A 77 0.20 -21.70 13.14
CA LEU A 77 1.16 -20.73 12.63
C LEU A 77 0.51 -19.49 12.02
N ILE A 78 -0.78 -19.53 11.68
CA ILE A 78 -1.50 -18.36 11.12
C ILE A 78 -1.45 -17.18 12.10
N ALA A 79 -1.62 -17.43 13.41
CA ALA A 79 -1.49 -16.38 14.43
C ALA A 79 -0.06 -15.83 14.51
N VAL A 80 0.94 -16.71 14.45
CA VAL A 80 2.37 -16.32 14.48
C VAL A 80 2.76 -15.53 13.22
N ILE A 81 2.22 -15.92 12.07
CA ILE A 81 2.38 -15.17 10.80
C ILE A 81 1.80 -13.76 10.95
N GLY A 82 0.61 -13.64 11.56
CA GLY A 82 0.03 -12.34 11.87
C GLY A 82 0.99 -11.45 12.70
N LEU A 83 1.59 -12.00 13.74
CA LEU A 83 2.60 -11.28 14.53
C LEU A 83 3.86 -10.96 13.72
N ALA A 84 4.36 -11.90 12.92
CA ALA A 84 5.53 -11.70 12.06
C ALA A 84 5.31 -10.61 10.99
N THR A 85 4.06 -10.33 10.62
CA THR A 85 3.73 -9.22 9.72
C THR A 85 3.57 -7.88 10.46
N VAL A 86 2.92 -7.90 11.62
CA VAL A 86 2.57 -6.67 12.37
C VAL A 86 3.77 -6.11 13.12
N ILE A 87 4.56 -6.95 13.79
CA ILE A 87 5.68 -6.49 14.64
C ILE A 87 6.72 -5.68 13.85
N PRO A 88 7.26 -6.14 12.70
CA PRO A 88 8.20 -5.34 11.92
C PRO A 88 7.60 -4.02 11.46
N MET A 89 6.31 -4.00 11.16
CA MET A 89 5.62 -2.80 10.70
C MET A 89 5.48 -1.76 11.82
N VAL A 90 5.06 -2.19 13.02
CA VAL A 90 4.95 -1.30 14.19
C VAL A 90 6.32 -0.72 14.59
N ILE A 91 7.37 -1.54 14.58
CA ILE A 91 8.72 -1.10 14.92
C ILE A 91 9.31 -0.20 13.82
N GLY A 92 9.07 -0.53 12.55
CA GLY A 92 9.72 0.14 11.43
C GLY A 92 9.05 1.43 10.97
N LEU A 93 7.73 1.60 11.18
CA LEU A 93 7.01 2.81 10.75
C LEU A 93 7.58 4.11 11.30
N PRO A 94 7.97 4.23 12.59
CA PRO A 94 8.60 5.46 13.11
C PRO A 94 9.90 5.83 12.38
N PHE A 95 10.64 4.86 11.86
CA PHE A 95 11.88 5.10 11.13
C PHE A 95 11.66 5.37 9.63
N ALA A 96 10.47 5.06 9.11
CA ALA A 96 10.15 5.23 7.70
C ALA A 96 10.14 6.70 7.27
N GLY A 97 9.61 7.60 8.10
CA GLY A 97 9.58 9.04 7.83
C GLY A 97 10.98 9.63 7.62
N PRO A 98 11.91 9.51 8.58
CA PRO A 98 13.29 9.93 8.43
C PRO A 98 14.01 9.29 7.23
N LEU A 99 13.77 8.00 6.96
CA LEU A 99 14.35 7.30 5.83
C LEU A 99 13.89 7.90 4.49
N VAL A 100 12.58 8.10 4.35
CA VAL A 100 11.98 8.68 3.15
C VAL A 100 12.39 10.15 2.97
N ALA A 101 12.50 10.92 4.05
CA ALA A 101 12.97 12.30 4.01
C ALA A 101 14.44 12.39 3.55
N ARG A 102 15.29 11.46 4.01
CA ARG A 102 16.72 11.47 3.67
C ARG A 102 17.03 11.01 2.25
N PHE A 103 16.40 9.95 1.78
CA PHE A 103 16.71 9.31 0.50
C PHE A 103 15.73 9.66 -0.62
N GLY A 104 14.65 10.37 -0.30
CA GLY A 104 13.52 10.65 -1.20
C GLY A 104 12.52 9.49 -1.26
N LYS A 105 11.27 9.81 -1.55
CA LYS A 105 10.14 8.84 -1.58
C LYS A 105 10.40 7.69 -2.56
N ARG A 106 10.86 8.04 -3.78
CA ARG A 106 11.17 7.07 -4.84
C ARG A 106 12.30 6.13 -4.48
N ASN A 107 13.47 6.66 -4.07
CA ASN A 107 14.66 5.84 -3.86
C ASN A 107 14.53 4.95 -2.63
N ALA A 108 13.94 5.47 -1.54
CA ALA A 108 13.67 4.68 -0.34
C ALA A 108 12.71 3.53 -0.64
N SER A 109 11.65 3.79 -1.43
CA SER A 109 10.72 2.75 -1.86
C SER A 109 11.39 1.71 -2.76
N MET A 110 12.20 2.13 -3.74
CA MET A 110 12.92 1.20 -4.64
C MET A 110 13.85 0.27 -3.86
N ALA A 111 14.62 0.80 -2.91
CA ALA A 111 15.48 -0.02 -2.04
C ALA A 111 14.65 -1.03 -1.21
N GLY A 112 13.52 -0.59 -0.67
CA GLY A 112 12.59 -1.46 0.05
C GLY A 112 12.01 -2.57 -0.85
N LEU A 113 11.65 -2.26 -2.09
CA LEU A 113 11.13 -3.25 -3.05
C LEU A 113 12.15 -4.33 -3.39
N VAL A 114 13.45 -4.00 -3.43
CA VAL A 114 14.51 -5.01 -3.59
C VAL A 114 14.49 -6.00 -2.41
N LEU A 115 14.33 -5.51 -1.18
CA LEU A 115 14.21 -6.39 -0.02
C LEU A 115 12.94 -7.26 -0.09
N VAL A 116 11.82 -6.72 -0.58
CA VAL A 116 10.59 -7.53 -0.79
C VAL A 116 10.83 -8.65 -1.80
N ALA A 117 11.53 -8.36 -2.90
CA ALA A 117 11.86 -9.38 -3.91
C ALA A 117 12.79 -10.45 -3.33
N VAL A 118 13.88 -10.03 -2.66
CA VAL A 118 14.82 -10.95 -2.01
C VAL A 118 14.10 -11.82 -0.97
N GLY A 119 13.32 -11.20 -0.07
CA GLY A 119 12.53 -11.91 0.93
C GLY A 119 11.56 -12.92 0.29
N SER A 120 10.95 -12.58 -0.84
CA SER A 120 10.05 -13.50 -1.55
C SER A 120 10.81 -14.70 -2.12
N LEU A 121 11.97 -14.48 -2.74
CA LEU A 121 12.78 -15.54 -3.35
C LEU A 121 13.45 -16.46 -2.32
N LEU A 122 13.68 -15.99 -1.08
CA LEU A 122 14.24 -16.80 -0.01
C LEU A 122 13.45 -18.08 0.25
N VAL A 123 12.13 -18.09 0.03
CA VAL A 123 11.29 -19.27 0.22
C VAL A 123 11.71 -20.44 -0.66
N PHE A 124 12.32 -20.19 -1.82
CA PHE A 124 12.80 -21.25 -2.70
C PHE A 124 14.03 -22.01 -2.16
N VAL A 125 14.71 -21.47 -1.14
CA VAL A 125 15.85 -22.18 -0.52
C VAL A 125 15.35 -23.48 0.15
N ASP A 126 14.27 -23.39 0.93
CA ASP A 126 13.57 -24.53 1.51
C ASP A 126 12.13 -24.14 1.87
N PRO A 127 11.14 -24.44 1.01
CA PRO A 127 9.75 -24.08 1.23
C PRO A 127 9.11 -24.72 2.47
N SER A 128 9.67 -25.83 2.95
CA SER A 128 9.17 -26.59 4.09
C SER A 128 9.79 -26.13 5.42
N ASN A 129 10.83 -25.32 5.37
CA ASN A 129 11.55 -24.87 6.55
C ASN A 129 10.85 -23.66 7.19
N LEU A 130 10.43 -23.86 8.43
CA LEU A 130 9.73 -22.84 9.23
C LEU A 130 10.55 -21.55 9.38
N TRP A 131 11.84 -21.66 9.62
CA TRP A 131 12.70 -20.49 9.80
C TRP A 131 12.89 -19.70 8.52
N VAL A 132 13.11 -20.38 7.40
CA VAL A 132 13.20 -19.75 6.09
C VAL A 132 11.91 -18.98 5.77
N PHE A 133 10.77 -19.57 6.06
CA PHE A 133 9.46 -18.95 5.85
C PHE A 133 9.28 -17.68 6.70
N PHE A 134 9.60 -17.73 8.01
CA PHE A 134 9.47 -16.55 8.87
C PHE A 134 10.46 -15.45 8.53
N VAL A 135 11.72 -15.80 8.23
CA VAL A 135 12.73 -14.83 7.77
C VAL A 135 12.25 -14.16 6.47
N SER A 136 11.70 -14.93 5.53
CA SER A 136 11.11 -14.40 4.30
C SER A 136 10.03 -13.34 4.60
N ILE A 137 9.08 -13.64 5.49
CA ILE A 137 8.01 -12.71 5.86
C ILE A 137 8.59 -11.44 6.50
N ILE A 138 9.51 -11.58 7.45
CA ILE A 138 10.11 -10.44 8.16
C ILE A 138 10.86 -9.53 7.18
N VAL A 139 11.70 -10.10 6.31
CA VAL A 139 12.46 -9.33 5.30
C VAL A 139 11.51 -8.58 4.35
N ARG A 140 10.44 -9.24 3.91
CA ARG A 140 9.40 -8.61 3.08
C ARG A 140 8.70 -7.47 3.82
N MET A 141 8.36 -7.66 5.10
CA MET A 141 7.68 -6.62 5.89
C MET A 141 8.58 -5.42 6.13
N VAL A 142 9.86 -5.63 6.45
CA VAL A 142 10.84 -4.55 6.55
C VAL A 142 10.98 -3.81 5.21
N GLY A 143 11.06 -4.54 4.11
CA GLY A 143 11.18 -3.97 2.77
C GLY A 143 9.99 -3.12 2.34
N ILE A 144 8.76 -3.45 2.77
CA ILE A 144 7.56 -2.73 2.34
C ILE A 144 7.30 -1.44 3.15
N ILE A 145 7.96 -1.25 4.30
CA ILE A 145 7.76 -0.10 5.19
C ILE A 145 7.99 1.25 4.48
N PRO A 146 9.14 1.46 3.78
CA PRO A 146 9.39 2.72 3.08
C PRO A 146 8.32 3.03 2.02
N MET A 147 7.84 1.99 1.33
CA MET A 147 6.79 2.14 0.32
C MET A 147 5.46 2.60 0.93
N ASN A 148 5.05 2.03 2.08
CA ASN A 148 3.85 2.46 2.78
C ASN A 148 3.91 3.93 3.20
N ALA A 149 5.04 4.35 3.80
CA ALA A 149 5.23 5.74 4.21
C ALA A 149 5.27 6.69 3.00
N ALA A 150 6.01 6.33 1.96
CA ALA A 150 6.12 7.12 0.74
C ALA A 150 4.76 7.28 0.03
N LEU A 151 3.95 6.23 -0.04
CA LEU A 151 2.66 6.25 -0.74
C LEU A 151 1.67 7.24 -0.10
N ASN A 152 1.63 7.31 1.24
CA ASN A 152 0.82 8.30 1.93
C ASN A 152 1.28 9.74 1.62
N ALA A 153 2.59 9.98 1.66
CA ALA A 153 3.17 11.27 1.29
C ALA A 153 2.94 11.61 -0.19
N MET A 154 3.09 10.64 -1.10
CA MET A 154 2.79 10.81 -2.53
C MET A 154 1.32 11.16 -2.78
N SER A 155 0.39 10.64 -1.98
CA SER A 155 -1.03 11.00 -2.07
C SER A 155 -1.27 12.47 -1.73
N GLY A 156 -0.57 13.02 -0.73
CA GLY A 156 -0.56 14.44 -0.42
C GLY A 156 -0.01 15.29 -1.58
N ASP A 157 1.13 14.88 -2.17
CA ASP A 157 1.73 15.57 -3.32
C ASP A 157 0.79 15.60 -4.53
N VAL A 158 0.03 14.53 -4.75
CA VAL A 158 -0.96 14.44 -5.85
C VAL A 158 -2.08 15.45 -5.64
N VAL A 159 -2.51 15.70 -4.40
CA VAL A 159 -3.50 16.74 -4.07
C VAL A 159 -2.92 18.12 -4.38
N GLU A 160 -1.72 18.42 -3.88
CA GLU A 160 -1.07 19.72 -4.10
C GLU A 160 -0.81 19.98 -5.59
N TYR A 161 -0.31 19.00 -6.31
CA TYR A 161 -0.11 19.11 -7.76
C TYR A 161 -1.43 19.30 -8.51
N GLY A 162 -2.49 18.62 -8.08
CA GLY A 162 -3.84 18.77 -8.61
C GLY A 162 -4.35 20.21 -8.43
N GLU A 163 -4.24 20.76 -7.24
CA GLU A 163 -4.60 22.14 -6.89
C GLU A 163 -3.77 23.14 -7.71
N TRP A 164 -2.45 22.97 -7.78
CA TRP A 164 -1.56 23.83 -8.55
C TRP A 164 -1.95 23.91 -10.02
N ARG A 165 -2.32 22.77 -10.61
CA ARG A 165 -2.63 22.66 -12.04
C ARG A 165 -4.04 23.10 -12.41
N SER A 166 -5.03 22.79 -11.58
CA SER A 166 -6.45 22.98 -11.89
C SER A 166 -7.12 24.07 -11.06
N GLY A 167 -6.47 24.57 -10.02
CA GLY A 167 -7.08 25.47 -9.03
C GLY A 167 -8.09 24.75 -8.10
N VAL A 168 -8.26 23.43 -8.25
CA VAL A 168 -9.25 22.64 -7.49
C VAL A 168 -8.54 21.69 -6.54
N ARG A 169 -8.71 21.89 -5.26
CA ARG A 169 -8.20 20.99 -4.22
C ARG A 169 -9.15 19.79 -4.01
N SER A 170 -8.65 18.57 -4.10
CA SER A 170 -9.47 17.36 -4.17
C SER A 170 -9.00 16.26 -3.20
N ASP A 171 -8.68 16.61 -1.93
CA ASP A 171 -8.20 15.65 -0.91
C ASP A 171 -9.13 14.46 -0.76
N GLY A 172 -10.43 14.71 -0.58
CA GLY A 172 -11.42 13.65 -0.34
C GLY A 172 -11.46 12.60 -1.45
N ILE A 173 -11.34 13.01 -2.73
CA ILE A 173 -11.37 12.07 -3.86
C ILE A 173 -10.05 11.31 -3.97
N VAL A 174 -8.90 11.94 -3.74
CA VAL A 174 -7.60 11.25 -3.78
C VAL A 174 -7.54 10.15 -2.73
N PHE A 175 -7.88 10.45 -1.47
CA PHE A 175 -7.84 9.44 -0.40
C PHE A 175 -8.94 8.39 -0.51
N SER A 176 -10.16 8.76 -0.94
CA SER A 176 -11.23 7.78 -1.15
C SER A 176 -10.93 6.85 -2.33
N SER A 177 -10.35 7.36 -3.42
CA SER A 177 -9.92 6.54 -4.55
C SER A 177 -8.77 5.59 -4.18
N SER A 178 -7.85 6.00 -3.31
CA SER A 178 -6.81 5.12 -2.76
C SER A 178 -7.42 3.99 -1.92
N SER A 179 -8.40 4.31 -1.06
CA SER A 179 -9.12 3.32 -0.26
C SER A 179 -9.95 2.35 -1.14
N PHE A 180 -10.56 2.86 -2.20
CA PHE A 180 -11.26 2.04 -3.20
C PHE A 180 -10.29 1.11 -3.92
N SER A 181 -9.15 1.63 -4.41
CA SER A 181 -8.09 0.85 -5.05
C SER A 181 -7.61 -0.30 -4.16
N MET A 182 -7.38 -0.04 -2.87
CA MET A 182 -7.03 -1.05 -1.87
C MET A 182 -8.07 -2.17 -1.80
N LYS A 183 -9.35 -1.83 -1.68
CA LYS A 183 -10.43 -2.83 -1.56
C LYS A 183 -10.57 -3.67 -2.83
N VAL A 184 -10.47 -3.03 -4.00
CA VAL A 184 -10.50 -3.74 -5.28
C VAL A 184 -9.29 -4.68 -5.39
N ALA A 185 -8.10 -4.22 -5.02
CA ALA A 185 -6.89 -5.04 -5.03
C ALA A 185 -7.02 -6.28 -4.13
N MET A 186 -7.54 -6.12 -2.92
CA MET A 186 -7.79 -7.25 -2.00
C MET A 186 -8.80 -8.24 -2.58
N GLY A 187 -9.88 -7.77 -3.23
CA GLY A 187 -10.86 -8.61 -3.91
C GLY A 187 -10.25 -9.37 -5.08
N VAL A 188 -9.49 -8.67 -5.95
CA VAL A 188 -8.79 -9.28 -7.08
C VAL A 188 -7.76 -10.31 -6.61
N SER A 189 -7.00 -9.99 -5.55
CA SER A 189 -6.04 -10.94 -4.95
C SER A 189 -6.72 -12.21 -4.47
N SER A 190 -7.83 -12.09 -3.74
CA SER A 190 -8.58 -13.23 -3.22
C SER A 190 -9.14 -14.09 -4.35
N ALA A 191 -9.71 -13.46 -5.40
CA ALA A 191 -10.23 -14.16 -6.57
C ALA A 191 -9.10 -14.86 -7.36
N ALA A 192 -7.96 -14.20 -7.55
CA ALA A 192 -6.80 -14.78 -8.23
C ALA A 192 -6.25 -16.00 -7.48
N ILE A 193 -6.14 -15.93 -6.15
CA ILE A 193 -5.72 -17.05 -5.31
C ILE A 193 -6.69 -18.22 -5.46
N ALA A 194 -8.00 -17.97 -5.36
CA ALA A 194 -9.02 -19.02 -5.50
C ALA A 194 -8.95 -19.68 -6.89
N TRP A 195 -8.78 -18.88 -7.95
CA TRP A 195 -8.66 -19.37 -9.31
C TRP A 195 -7.39 -20.21 -9.51
N ILE A 196 -6.23 -19.74 -9.05
CA ILE A 196 -4.95 -20.48 -9.13
C ILE A 196 -5.04 -21.81 -8.39
N LEU A 197 -5.60 -21.80 -7.20
CA LEU A 197 -5.79 -23.01 -6.40
C LEU A 197 -6.76 -23.98 -7.09
N GLY A 198 -7.90 -23.50 -7.59
CA GLY A 198 -8.84 -24.33 -8.34
C GLY A 198 -8.21 -24.96 -9.58
N ALA A 199 -7.45 -24.18 -10.37
CA ALA A 199 -6.72 -24.68 -11.53
C ALA A 199 -5.62 -25.72 -11.19
N SER A 200 -5.07 -25.66 -9.97
CA SER A 200 -4.07 -26.63 -9.48
C SER A 200 -4.67 -27.93 -8.95
N GLY A 201 -6.01 -28.11 -9.01
CA GLY A 201 -6.71 -29.25 -8.45
C GLY A 201 -6.84 -29.22 -6.93
N TYR A 202 -6.86 -28.03 -6.34
CA TYR A 202 -7.09 -27.89 -4.89
C TYR A 202 -8.49 -28.34 -4.52
N ASP A 203 -8.57 -29.36 -3.65
CA ASP A 203 -9.81 -29.81 -3.02
C ASP A 203 -9.71 -29.66 -1.48
N GLY A 204 -10.56 -28.81 -0.91
CA GLY A 204 -10.59 -28.54 0.54
C GLY A 204 -10.89 -29.75 1.42
N SER A 205 -11.54 -30.78 0.87
CA SER A 205 -11.92 -32.00 1.60
C SER A 205 -10.79 -33.00 1.81
N LEU A 206 -9.77 -32.98 0.95
CA LEU A 206 -8.67 -33.94 1.03
C LEU A 206 -7.68 -33.59 2.16
N ALA A 207 -7.26 -34.57 2.93
CA ALA A 207 -6.25 -34.38 3.99
C ALA A 207 -4.84 -34.14 3.42
N VAL A 208 -4.51 -34.85 2.31
CA VAL A 208 -3.21 -34.76 1.63
C VAL A 208 -3.41 -34.06 0.27
N ARG A 209 -2.54 -33.11 -0.03
CA ARG A 209 -2.56 -32.34 -1.28
C ARG A 209 -1.62 -32.96 -2.31
N SER A 210 -1.97 -32.81 -3.60
CA SER A 210 -1.07 -33.20 -4.66
C SER A 210 0.20 -32.32 -4.67
N ALA A 211 1.30 -32.86 -5.14
CA ALA A 211 2.54 -32.10 -5.30
C ALA A 211 2.35 -30.86 -6.20
N ALA A 212 1.48 -30.96 -7.20
CA ALA A 212 1.12 -29.85 -8.08
C ALA A 212 0.45 -28.70 -7.32
N THR A 213 -0.51 -29.03 -6.44
CA THR A 213 -1.21 -28.01 -5.60
C THR A 213 -0.24 -27.33 -4.62
N VAL A 214 0.63 -28.11 -3.94
CA VAL A 214 1.65 -27.56 -3.04
C VAL A 214 2.61 -26.64 -3.80
N SER A 215 3.09 -27.06 -4.97
CA SER A 215 3.95 -26.25 -5.82
C SER A 215 3.26 -24.97 -6.27
N ALA A 216 1.97 -25.04 -6.64
CA ALA A 216 1.18 -23.86 -7.01
C ALA A 216 1.06 -22.86 -5.84
N MET A 217 0.87 -23.33 -4.60
CA MET A 217 0.85 -22.48 -3.40
C MET A 217 2.18 -21.76 -3.19
N VAL A 218 3.30 -22.49 -3.25
CA VAL A 218 4.64 -21.92 -3.07
C VAL A 218 4.95 -20.92 -4.17
N ASN A 219 4.72 -21.30 -5.43
CA ASN A 219 4.96 -20.42 -6.58
C ASN A 219 4.11 -19.14 -6.50
N THR A 220 2.84 -19.24 -6.13
CA THR A 220 1.98 -18.06 -5.97
C THR A 220 2.48 -17.16 -4.85
N PHE A 221 2.89 -17.74 -3.71
CA PHE A 221 3.42 -16.99 -2.58
C PHE A 221 4.71 -16.23 -2.92
N VAL A 222 5.51 -16.74 -3.85
CA VAL A 222 6.77 -16.10 -4.28
C VAL A 222 6.56 -15.18 -5.47
N TRP A 223 5.96 -15.66 -6.56
CA TRP A 223 5.93 -14.93 -7.82
C TRP A 223 4.91 -13.78 -7.86
N VAL A 224 3.80 -13.87 -7.12
CA VAL A 224 2.83 -12.75 -7.09
C VAL A 224 3.46 -11.51 -6.46
N PRO A 225 4.12 -11.56 -5.27
CA PRO A 225 4.84 -10.42 -4.74
C PRO A 225 5.96 -9.92 -5.66
N VAL A 226 6.74 -10.81 -6.27
CA VAL A 226 7.81 -10.41 -7.21
C VAL A 226 7.24 -9.67 -8.42
N ALA A 227 6.15 -10.18 -9.01
CA ALA A 227 5.46 -9.48 -10.10
C ALA A 227 4.96 -8.09 -9.68
N MET A 228 4.37 -7.98 -8.48
CA MET A 228 3.91 -6.69 -7.96
C MET A 228 5.08 -5.74 -7.66
N VAL A 229 6.22 -6.25 -7.20
CA VAL A 229 7.45 -5.46 -7.06
C VAL A 229 7.89 -4.88 -8.39
N VAL A 230 7.88 -5.68 -9.46
CA VAL A 230 8.23 -5.22 -10.81
C VAL A 230 7.26 -4.13 -11.28
N VAL A 231 5.95 -4.34 -11.07
CA VAL A 231 4.92 -3.33 -11.40
C VAL A 231 5.15 -2.05 -10.61
N MET A 232 5.35 -2.14 -9.29
CA MET A 232 5.60 -0.96 -8.44
C MET A 232 6.89 -0.25 -8.84
N ALA A 233 7.96 -0.97 -9.13
CA ALA A 233 9.22 -0.38 -9.58
C ALA A 233 9.05 0.36 -10.93
N ALA A 234 8.30 -0.21 -11.87
CA ALA A 234 7.98 0.44 -13.14
C ALA A 234 7.15 1.74 -12.92
N LEU A 235 6.12 1.70 -12.07
CA LEU A 235 5.32 2.87 -11.75
C LEU A 235 6.15 3.96 -11.06
N LEU A 236 7.02 3.60 -10.12
CA LEU A 236 7.94 4.51 -9.45
C LEU A 236 8.97 5.12 -10.42
N PHE A 237 9.35 4.39 -11.46
CA PHE A 237 10.24 4.93 -12.49
C PHE A 237 9.64 6.15 -13.20
N PHE A 238 8.32 6.12 -13.44
CA PHE A 238 7.59 7.24 -14.05
C PHE A 238 7.14 8.31 -13.05
N TYR A 239 7.34 8.10 -11.74
CA TYR A 239 7.01 9.06 -10.71
C TYR A 239 8.16 10.07 -10.53
N ASP A 240 8.04 11.23 -11.16
CA ASP A 240 9.02 12.32 -11.13
C ASP A 240 8.54 13.55 -10.32
N LEU A 241 7.43 13.41 -9.59
CA LEU A 241 6.83 14.51 -8.83
C LEU A 241 7.71 14.98 -7.66
N ASP A 242 8.49 14.08 -7.04
CA ASP A 242 9.42 14.43 -5.96
C ASP A 242 10.33 15.61 -6.29
N LYS A 243 10.74 15.74 -7.57
CA LYS A 243 11.61 16.83 -8.03
C LYS A 243 10.89 18.18 -8.18
N ARG A 244 9.57 18.20 -8.11
CA ARG A 244 8.70 19.35 -8.39
C ARG A 244 7.91 19.80 -7.16
N VAL A 245 7.87 19.00 -6.10
CA VAL A 245 7.03 19.24 -4.91
C VAL A 245 7.37 20.59 -4.28
N ASP A 246 8.66 20.86 -4.05
CA ASP A 246 9.12 22.12 -3.44
C ASP A 246 8.71 23.35 -4.27
N ARG A 247 8.83 23.26 -5.59
CA ARG A 247 8.40 24.31 -6.49
C ARG A 247 6.88 24.51 -6.46
N VAL A 248 6.12 23.40 -6.55
CA VAL A 248 4.65 23.42 -6.53
C VAL A 248 4.15 24.01 -5.22
N GLY A 249 4.71 23.58 -4.08
CA GLY A 249 4.38 24.09 -2.75
C GLY A 249 4.68 25.59 -2.62
N GLY A 250 5.85 26.04 -3.09
CA GLY A 250 6.23 27.45 -3.08
C GLY A 250 5.31 28.34 -3.94
N GLU A 251 4.97 27.88 -5.15
CA GLU A 251 4.06 28.62 -6.04
C GLU A 251 2.61 28.65 -5.49
N LEU A 252 2.15 27.57 -4.83
CA LEU A 252 0.85 27.56 -4.15
C LEU A 252 0.82 28.51 -2.95
N ALA A 253 1.88 28.52 -2.14
CA ALA A 253 1.98 29.44 -1.00
C ALA A 253 1.92 30.89 -1.47
N ALA A 254 2.61 31.24 -2.56
CA ALA A 254 2.58 32.58 -3.14
C ALA A 254 1.21 33.01 -3.71
N ARG A 255 0.35 32.06 -4.10
CA ARG A 255 -1.02 32.34 -4.58
C ARG A 255 -2.02 32.57 -3.45
N ARG A 256 -1.69 32.14 -2.22
CA ARG A 256 -2.57 32.25 -1.04
C ARG A 256 -2.33 33.53 -0.23
N VAL A 257 -1.26 34.27 -0.52
CA VAL A 257 -0.95 35.61 0.02
C VAL A 257 -1.56 36.69 -0.86
#